data_ac6e373311846d83c0dea8819f5b2bfb
#
_entry.id   ac6e373311846d83c0dea8819f5b2bfb
#
_cell.length_a   1.000
_cell.length_b   1.000
_cell.length_c   1.000
_cell.angle_alpha   90.00
_cell.angle_beta   90.00
_cell.angle_gamma   90.00
#
_symmetry.space_group_name_H-M   'P 1'
#
loop_
_entity.id
_entity.type
_entity.pdbx_description
1 polymer ?
#
loop_
_entity_poly.entity_id
_entity_poly.type
_entity_poly.pdbx_seq_one_letter_code
_entity_poly.pdbx_strand_id
1 'polypeptide(L)'
;LNHVLASAFLNQDALFLHHQERTLAQTGQYKSVLTDGESPFHYTKAVYPVNSDKGVIQFRNWMRQLAGGAVPYKNNHTSIPAASNEVVFDVWNAHTKYCRYCQVALRRLKKARFASFLVATVLGTLRPLGRMGSLAATLGMAGLGLMLHKLIGMFYRYEFSHAHND
;
A
#
# COMPACT_ATOMS: atom_id res chain seq x y z
N LEU A 1 12.84 4.55 -5.20
CA LEU A 1 12.64 3.54 -4.16
C LEU A 1 11.85 4.11 -2.97
N ASN A 2 12.23 5.29 -2.45
CA ASN A 2 11.56 5.92 -1.29
C ASN A 2 10.04 6.05 -1.47
N HIS A 3 9.56 6.42 -2.65
CA HIS A 3 8.12 6.51 -2.94
C HIS A 3 7.39 5.17 -2.78
N VAL A 4 8.00 4.06 -3.21
CA VAL A 4 7.39 2.72 -3.08
C VAL A 4 7.37 2.29 -1.62
N LEU A 5 8.46 2.52 -0.88
CA LEU A 5 8.54 2.20 0.55
C LEU A 5 7.56 3.04 1.37
N ALA A 6 7.46 4.34 1.09
CA ALA A 6 6.49 5.21 1.74
C ALA A 6 5.04 4.79 1.45
N SER A 7 4.72 4.39 0.22
CA SER A 7 3.40 3.85 -0.12
C SER A 7 3.11 2.55 0.61
N ALA A 8 4.09 1.66 0.73
CA ALA A 8 3.93 0.41 1.47
C ALA A 8 3.64 0.68 2.96
N PHE A 9 4.35 1.62 3.57
CA PHE A 9 4.13 2.04 4.95
C PHE A 9 2.72 2.63 5.14
N LEU A 10 2.29 3.55 4.27
CA LEU A 10 0.95 4.13 4.33
C LEU A 10 -0.15 3.10 4.10
N ASN A 11 0.08 2.09 3.26
CA ASN A 11 -0.89 1.02 3.06
C ASN A 11 -1.07 0.14 4.31
N GLN A 12 -0.02 -0.06 5.13
CA GLN A 12 -0.14 -0.73 6.43
C GLN A 12 -1.07 0.05 7.36
N ASP A 13 -0.85 1.37 7.49
CA ASP A 13 -1.70 2.23 8.31
C ASP A 13 -3.15 2.25 7.80
N ALA A 14 -3.34 2.29 6.48
CA ALA A 14 -4.66 2.21 5.88
C ALA A 14 -5.40 0.91 6.21
N LEU A 15 -4.69 -0.22 6.31
CA LEU A 15 -5.27 -1.48 6.74
C LEU A 15 -5.72 -1.43 8.20
N PHE A 16 -4.88 -0.93 9.11
CA PHE A 16 -5.27 -0.74 10.52
C PHE A 16 -6.50 0.15 10.66
N LEU A 17 -6.53 1.27 9.94
CA LEU A 17 -7.69 2.16 9.94
C LEU A 17 -8.94 1.47 9.39
N HIS A 18 -8.82 0.65 8.35
CA HIS A 18 -9.93 -0.12 7.82
C HIS A 18 -10.48 -1.13 8.85
N HIS A 19 -9.60 -1.86 9.55
CA HIS A 19 -10.03 -2.76 10.62
C HIS A 19 -10.69 -2.01 11.78
N GLN A 20 -10.15 -0.86 12.18
CA GLN A 20 -10.73 -0.01 13.21
C GLN A 20 -12.14 0.46 12.80
N GLU A 21 -12.31 0.99 11.61
CA GLU A 21 -13.60 1.44 11.08
C GLU A 21 -14.62 0.29 11.01
N ARG A 22 -14.17 -0.88 10.57
CA ARG A 22 -14.99 -2.08 10.53
C ARG A 22 -15.48 -2.52 11.92
N THR A 23 -14.57 -2.52 12.90
CA THR A 23 -14.90 -2.85 14.29
C THR A 23 -15.90 -1.85 14.87
N LEU A 24 -15.70 -0.56 14.63
CA LEU A 24 -16.63 0.49 15.05
C LEU A 24 -18.03 0.33 14.42
N ALA A 25 -18.09 -0.07 13.15
CA ALA A 25 -19.35 -0.35 12.47
C ALA A 25 -20.05 -1.58 13.06
N GLN A 26 -19.31 -2.66 13.32
CA GLN A 26 -19.84 -3.92 13.89
C GLN A 26 -20.35 -3.75 15.33
N THR A 27 -19.72 -2.90 16.11
CA THR A 27 -20.11 -2.63 17.51
C THR A 27 -21.28 -1.65 17.63
N GLY A 28 -21.92 -1.29 16.52
CA GLY A 28 -23.07 -0.38 16.50
C GLY A 28 -22.71 1.07 16.87
N GLN A 29 -21.43 1.40 16.86
CA GLN A 29 -20.95 2.77 17.11
C GLN A 29 -21.09 3.68 15.88
N TYR A 30 -21.44 3.08 14.74
CA TYR A 30 -21.79 3.76 13.50
C TYR A 30 -23.30 3.77 13.35
N LYS A 31 -23.97 4.78 13.90
CA LYS A 31 -25.37 5.05 13.56
C LYS A 31 -25.42 5.90 12.28
N SER A 32 -26.33 5.55 11.39
CA SER A 32 -26.54 6.33 10.17
C SER A 32 -26.99 7.76 10.51
N VAL A 33 -26.29 8.76 9.98
CA VAL A 33 -26.64 10.19 10.11
C VAL A 33 -28.05 10.48 9.58
N LEU A 34 -28.58 9.60 8.73
CA LEU A 34 -29.83 9.85 7.99
C LEU A 34 -31.10 9.52 8.77
N THR A 35 -31.01 8.83 9.91
CA THR A 35 -32.20 8.37 10.63
C THR A 35 -32.54 9.14 11.90
N ASP A 36 -31.58 9.70 12.64
CA ASP A 36 -31.86 10.22 13.99
C ASP A 36 -31.24 11.60 14.33
N GLY A 37 -30.59 12.29 13.39
CA GLY A 37 -29.97 13.59 13.66
C GLY A 37 -28.77 13.56 14.62
N GLU A 38 -28.44 12.38 15.18
CA GLU A 38 -27.26 12.19 16.02
C GLU A 38 -26.06 11.75 15.17
N SER A 39 -24.87 12.26 15.54
CA SER A 39 -23.63 11.90 14.89
C SER A 39 -23.39 10.37 14.94
N PRO A 40 -23.13 9.72 13.82
CA PRO A 40 -22.95 8.26 13.76
C PRO A 40 -21.70 7.78 14.48
N PHE A 41 -20.81 8.66 14.88
CA PHE A 41 -19.52 8.31 15.46
C PHE A 41 -19.42 8.76 16.92
N HIS A 42 -19.49 7.82 17.85
CA HIS A 42 -19.17 8.05 19.25
C HIS A 42 -17.67 7.89 19.51
N TYR A 43 -16.90 8.97 19.24
CA TYR A 43 -15.46 9.01 19.50
C TYR A 43 -15.10 8.77 20.98
N THR A 44 -16.05 8.94 21.90
CA THR A 44 -15.89 8.70 23.34
C THR A 44 -15.58 7.24 23.68
N LYS A 45 -15.86 6.30 22.75
CA LYS A 45 -15.53 4.88 22.92
C LYS A 45 -14.16 4.52 22.32
N ALA A 46 -13.53 5.41 21.56
CA ALA A 46 -12.17 5.21 21.07
C ALA A 46 -11.16 5.61 22.15
N VAL A 47 -10.08 4.84 22.27
CA VAL A 47 -9.00 5.13 23.21
C VAL A 47 -8.03 6.12 22.60
N TYR A 48 -7.80 7.23 23.27
CA TYR A 48 -6.83 8.27 22.89
C TYR A 48 -5.76 8.39 23.98
N PRO A 49 -4.72 7.54 23.95
CA PRO A 49 -3.80 7.40 25.06
C PRO A 49 -2.82 8.56 25.24
N VAL A 50 -2.66 9.41 24.22
CA VAL A 50 -1.63 10.44 24.23
C VAL A 50 -2.15 11.83 23.85
N ASN A 51 -1.44 12.88 24.32
CA ASN A 51 -1.81 14.27 24.06
C ASN A 51 -1.74 14.66 22.58
N SER A 52 -0.94 13.98 21.76
CA SER A 52 -0.89 14.17 20.30
C SER A 52 -2.22 13.86 19.61
N ASP A 53 -3.08 13.05 20.22
CA ASP A 53 -4.39 12.68 19.67
C ASP A 53 -5.42 13.80 19.76
N LYS A 54 -5.10 14.91 20.44
CA LYS A 54 -6.01 16.08 20.54
C LYS A 54 -6.44 16.60 19.17
N GLY A 55 -5.54 16.58 18.18
CA GLY A 55 -5.86 16.97 16.81
C GLY A 55 -6.93 16.08 16.17
N VAL A 56 -6.85 14.78 16.39
CA VAL A 56 -7.84 13.81 15.92
C VAL A 56 -9.19 14.04 16.60
N ILE A 57 -9.19 14.25 17.91
CA ILE A 57 -10.40 14.53 18.69
C ILE A 57 -11.07 15.84 18.20
N GLN A 58 -10.30 16.91 18.00
CA GLN A 58 -10.81 18.19 17.51
C GLN A 58 -11.36 18.06 16.08
N PHE A 59 -10.67 17.35 15.20
CA PHE A 59 -11.14 17.09 13.85
C PHE A 59 -12.47 16.33 13.83
N ARG A 60 -12.59 15.28 14.64
CA ARG A 60 -13.84 14.51 14.77
C ARG A 60 -14.98 15.33 15.38
N ASN A 61 -14.68 16.18 16.35
CA ASN A 61 -15.66 17.14 16.90
C ASN A 61 -16.13 18.14 15.84
N TRP A 62 -15.21 18.65 15.04
CA TRP A 62 -15.54 19.55 13.92
C TRP A 62 -16.42 18.84 12.88
N MET A 63 -16.08 17.61 12.50
CA MET A 63 -16.91 16.82 11.59
C MET A 63 -18.32 16.63 12.13
N ARG A 64 -18.45 16.31 13.40
CA ARG A 64 -19.74 16.09 14.06
C ARG A 64 -20.60 17.38 14.09
N GLN A 65 -19.99 18.49 14.41
CA GLN A 65 -20.71 19.74 14.65
C GLN A 65 -20.98 20.53 13.38
N LEU A 66 -20.06 20.53 12.42
CA LEU A 66 -20.07 21.46 11.28
C LEU A 66 -20.11 20.77 9.92
N ALA A 67 -19.66 19.52 9.82
CA ALA A 67 -19.58 18.80 8.55
C ALA A 67 -20.65 17.69 8.37
N GLY A 68 -21.71 17.71 9.16
CA GLY A 68 -22.83 16.77 9.03
C GLY A 68 -22.58 15.39 9.64
N GLY A 69 -21.55 15.22 10.46
CA GLY A 69 -21.31 14.01 11.25
C GLY A 69 -20.13 13.19 10.78
N ALA A 70 -20.26 12.31 9.83
CA ALA A 70 -19.18 11.47 9.32
C ALA A 70 -19.05 11.58 7.79
N VAL A 71 -17.94 11.09 7.26
CA VAL A 71 -17.79 10.96 5.80
C VAL A 71 -18.89 10.04 5.28
N PRO A 72 -19.75 10.51 4.35
CA PRO A 72 -20.82 9.68 3.83
C PRO A 72 -20.26 8.54 2.98
N TYR A 73 -20.50 7.31 3.39
CA TYR A 73 -20.18 6.15 2.57
C TYR A 73 -21.19 6.05 1.41
N LYS A 74 -20.68 5.83 0.20
CA LYS A 74 -21.48 5.80 -1.04
C LYS A 74 -22.68 4.85 -1.00
N ASN A 75 -22.69 3.85 -0.13
CA ASN A 75 -23.67 2.77 -0.13
C ASN A 75 -24.44 2.60 1.19
N ASN A 76 -24.49 3.56 2.08
CA ASN A 76 -25.25 3.47 3.36
C ASN A 76 -25.03 2.13 4.11
N HIS A 77 -23.82 1.55 4.06
CA HIS A 77 -23.59 0.24 4.63
C HIS A 77 -23.58 0.28 6.15
N THR A 78 -24.47 -0.46 6.77
CA THR A 78 -24.45 -0.77 8.20
C THR A 78 -23.27 -1.66 8.58
N SER A 79 -22.61 -2.27 7.60
CA SER A 79 -21.39 -3.06 7.80
C SER A 79 -20.33 -2.75 6.74
N ILE A 80 -19.10 -2.53 7.16
CA ILE A 80 -17.96 -2.38 6.28
C ILE A 80 -17.43 -3.77 5.95
N PRO A 81 -17.37 -4.19 4.67
CA PRO A 81 -16.86 -5.51 4.32
C PRO A 81 -15.37 -5.64 4.65
N ALA A 82 -14.90 -6.86 4.86
CA ALA A 82 -13.47 -7.12 4.98
C ALA A 82 -12.76 -6.73 3.68
N ALA A 83 -11.63 -6.03 3.79
CA ALA A 83 -10.80 -5.76 2.62
C ALA A 83 -10.12 -7.07 2.20
N SER A 84 -10.23 -7.44 0.91
CA SER A 84 -9.48 -8.58 0.39
C SER A 84 -7.99 -8.25 0.30
N ASN A 85 -7.13 -9.25 0.47
CA ASN A 85 -5.69 -9.10 0.32
C ASN A 85 -5.28 -8.55 -1.06
N GLU A 86 -6.10 -8.78 -2.08
CA GLU A 86 -5.90 -8.24 -3.42
C GLU A 86 -6.01 -6.71 -3.45
N VAL A 87 -6.95 -6.15 -2.68
CA VAL A 87 -7.14 -4.70 -2.58
C VAL A 87 -6.10 -4.07 -1.65
N VAL A 88 -5.84 -4.72 -0.51
CA VAL A 88 -4.94 -4.20 0.52
C VAL A 88 -3.50 -4.08 0.01
N PHE A 89 -3.04 -5.08 -0.76
CA PHE A 89 -1.67 -5.12 -1.28
C PHE A 89 -1.51 -4.47 -2.66
N ASP A 90 -2.56 -3.89 -3.23
CA ASP A 90 -2.54 -3.27 -4.56
C ASP A 90 -1.88 -1.89 -4.55
N VAL A 91 -0.57 -1.86 -4.72
CA VAL A 91 0.22 -0.64 -4.84
C VAL A 91 -0.02 0.07 -6.18
N TRP A 92 -0.36 -0.69 -7.21
CA TRP A 92 -0.59 -0.13 -8.55
C TRP A 92 -1.76 0.85 -8.56
N ASN A 93 -2.94 0.40 -8.14
CA ASN A 93 -4.13 1.24 -8.14
C ASN A 93 -4.12 2.28 -7.01
N ALA A 94 -3.47 1.98 -5.87
CA ALA A 94 -3.37 2.91 -4.76
C ALA A 94 -2.43 4.09 -5.06
N HIS A 95 -1.31 3.87 -5.76
CA HIS A 95 -0.29 4.90 -5.94
C HIS A 95 0.38 4.90 -7.31
N THR A 96 0.96 3.76 -7.76
CA THR A 96 1.91 3.74 -8.89
C THR A 96 1.30 4.26 -10.17
N LYS A 97 0.05 3.94 -10.46
CA LYS A 97 -0.70 4.34 -11.65
C LYS A 97 -0.78 5.86 -11.81
N TYR A 98 -0.87 6.60 -10.73
CA TYR A 98 -1.07 8.04 -10.73
C TYR A 98 0.22 8.84 -10.50
N CYS A 99 1.27 8.21 -9.99
CA CYS A 99 2.53 8.87 -9.68
C CYS A 99 3.47 8.90 -10.87
N ARG A 100 3.70 10.08 -11.46
CA ARG A 100 4.63 10.28 -12.59
C ARG A 100 6.04 9.76 -12.32
N TYR A 101 6.56 10.00 -11.10
CA TYR A 101 7.90 9.55 -10.71
C TYR A 101 8.00 8.03 -10.64
N CYS A 102 7.00 7.36 -10.07
CA CYS A 102 6.94 5.91 -10.02
C CYS A 102 6.83 5.30 -11.42
N GLN A 103 6.04 5.91 -12.33
CA GLN A 103 5.93 5.48 -13.72
C GLN A 103 7.25 5.59 -14.48
N VAL A 104 8.01 6.69 -14.27
CA VAL A 104 9.32 6.87 -14.89
C VAL A 104 10.31 5.85 -14.33
N ALA A 105 10.35 5.67 -13.00
CA ALA A 105 11.22 4.69 -12.35
C ALA A 105 10.92 3.27 -12.84
N LEU A 106 9.65 2.89 -12.91
CA LEU A 106 9.21 1.57 -13.39
C LEU A 106 9.65 1.31 -14.83
N ARG A 107 9.51 2.30 -15.72
CA ARG A 107 9.99 2.18 -17.11
C ARG A 107 11.51 2.00 -17.19
N ARG A 108 12.28 2.74 -16.37
CA ARG A 108 13.76 2.61 -16.30
C ARG A 108 14.16 1.24 -15.75
N LEU A 109 13.51 0.76 -14.69
CA LEU A 109 13.77 -0.57 -14.14
C LEU A 109 13.46 -1.69 -15.12
N LYS A 110 12.37 -1.60 -15.88
CA LYS A 110 12.04 -2.56 -16.94
C LYS A 110 13.11 -2.61 -18.03
N LYS A 111 13.62 -1.43 -18.47
CA LYS A 111 14.71 -1.35 -19.44
C LYS A 111 16.01 -1.93 -18.87
N ALA A 112 16.37 -1.59 -17.62
CA ALA A 112 17.56 -2.12 -16.96
C ALA A 112 17.50 -3.64 -16.78
N ARG A 113 16.34 -4.19 -16.40
CA ARG A 113 16.12 -5.64 -16.33
C ARG A 113 16.34 -6.30 -17.70
N PHE A 114 15.76 -5.76 -18.75
CA PHE A 114 15.94 -6.30 -20.11
C PHE A 114 17.40 -6.26 -20.53
N ALA A 115 18.09 -5.13 -20.30
CA ALA A 115 19.49 -4.99 -20.60
C ALA A 115 20.37 -5.99 -19.82
N SER A 116 20.10 -6.22 -18.53
CA SER A 116 20.88 -7.17 -17.70
C SER A 116 20.72 -8.59 -18.21
N PHE A 117 19.54 -9.05 -18.62
CA PHE A 117 19.36 -10.37 -19.21
C PHE A 117 20.01 -10.47 -20.60
N LEU A 118 19.92 -9.42 -21.42
CA LEU A 118 20.60 -9.39 -22.71
C LEU A 118 22.13 -9.53 -22.55
N VAL A 119 22.72 -8.74 -21.65
CA VAL A 119 24.15 -8.81 -21.33
C VAL A 119 24.51 -10.19 -20.78
N ALA A 120 23.73 -10.77 -19.89
CA ALA A 120 23.96 -12.12 -19.40
C ALA A 120 24.00 -13.14 -20.54
N THR A 121 23.05 -13.06 -21.49
CA THR A 121 23.01 -13.95 -22.66
C THR A 121 24.27 -13.80 -23.52
N VAL A 122 24.67 -12.55 -23.85
CA VAL A 122 25.87 -12.26 -24.65
C VAL A 122 27.14 -12.78 -23.96
N LEU A 123 27.32 -12.56 -22.67
CA LEU A 123 28.46 -13.04 -21.89
C LEU A 123 28.52 -14.58 -21.83
N GLY A 124 27.35 -15.22 -21.71
CA GLY A 124 27.26 -16.69 -21.69
C GLY A 124 27.56 -17.34 -23.04
N THR A 125 27.18 -16.68 -24.14
CA THR A 125 27.39 -17.21 -25.50
C THR A 125 28.79 -16.93 -26.03
N LEU A 126 29.24 -15.68 -25.98
CA LEU A 126 30.51 -15.27 -26.58
C LEU A 126 31.73 -15.56 -25.71
N ARG A 127 31.56 -15.72 -24.41
CA ARG A 127 32.63 -16.03 -23.42
C ARG A 127 33.88 -15.14 -23.52
N PRO A 128 33.76 -13.82 -23.62
CA PRO A 128 34.88 -12.91 -23.91
C PRO A 128 35.93 -12.85 -22.80
N LEU A 129 35.58 -13.24 -21.57
CA LEU A 129 36.45 -13.21 -20.38
C LEU A 129 37.05 -14.60 -20.03
N GLY A 130 37.06 -15.52 -20.98
CA GLY A 130 37.37 -16.93 -20.71
C GLY A 130 36.23 -17.65 -20.01
N ARG A 131 36.40 -18.97 -19.83
CA ARG A 131 35.30 -19.84 -19.36
C ARG A 131 34.78 -19.47 -17.96
N MET A 132 35.68 -19.29 -16.99
CA MET A 132 35.31 -18.99 -15.60
C MET A 132 34.83 -17.56 -15.41
N GLY A 133 35.53 -16.58 -16.02
CA GLY A 133 35.15 -15.17 -15.92
C GLY A 133 33.81 -14.87 -16.56
N SER A 134 33.56 -15.44 -17.75
CA SER A 134 32.26 -15.29 -18.42
C SER A 134 31.12 -15.95 -17.64
N LEU A 135 31.35 -17.10 -17.01
CA LEU A 135 30.35 -17.77 -16.18
C LEU A 135 29.98 -16.90 -14.96
N ALA A 136 30.97 -16.39 -14.22
CA ALA A 136 30.74 -15.53 -13.08
C ALA A 136 29.98 -14.24 -13.45
N ALA A 137 30.38 -13.59 -14.54
CA ALA A 137 29.72 -12.38 -15.04
C ALA A 137 28.28 -12.65 -15.52
N THR A 138 28.04 -13.78 -16.17
CA THR A 138 26.69 -14.20 -16.61
C THR A 138 25.78 -14.40 -15.40
N LEU A 139 26.24 -15.12 -14.39
CA LEU A 139 25.49 -15.35 -13.14
C LEU A 139 25.21 -14.04 -12.40
N GLY A 140 26.19 -13.14 -12.30
CA GLY A 140 26.02 -11.82 -11.71
C GLY A 140 24.95 -10.97 -12.41
N MET A 141 25.01 -10.92 -13.76
CA MET A 141 24.03 -10.17 -14.55
C MET A 141 22.63 -10.80 -14.52
N ALA A 142 22.54 -12.12 -14.51
CA ALA A 142 21.26 -12.82 -14.33
C ALA A 142 20.67 -12.55 -12.94
N GLY A 143 21.50 -12.62 -11.89
CA GLY A 143 21.10 -12.29 -10.52
C GLY A 143 20.61 -10.84 -10.38
N LEU A 144 21.29 -9.88 -11.02
CA LEU A 144 20.83 -8.49 -11.10
C LEU A 144 19.46 -8.40 -11.80
N GLY A 145 19.27 -9.10 -12.90
CA GLY A 145 18.01 -9.15 -13.62
C GLY A 145 16.86 -9.68 -12.76
N LEU A 146 17.10 -10.72 -11.95
CA LEU A 146 16.12 -11.28 -11.01
C LEU A 146 15.82 -10.31 -9.85
N MET A 147 16.83 -9.64 -9.31
CA MET A 147 16.63 -8.60 -8.28
C MET A 147 15.79 -7.46 -8.82
N LEU A 148 16.07 -6.96 -10.02
CA LEU A 148 15.28 -5.94 -10.69
C LEU A 148 13.85 -6.41 -10.96
N HIS A 149 13.64 -7.69 -11.26
CA HIS A 149 12.30 -8.27 -11.42
C HIS A 149 11.48 -8.19 -10.13
N LYS A 150 12.08 -8.56 -9.00
CA LYS A 150 11.44 -8.42 -7.67
C LYS A 150 11.11 -6.97 -7.34
N LEU A 151 12.05 -6.04 -7.57
CA LEU A 151 11.82 -4.60 -7.37
C LEU A 151 10.67 -4.07 -8.24
N ILE A 152 10.56 -4.50 -9.49
CA ILE A 152 9.44 -4.16 -10.37
C ILE A 152 8.12 -4.67 -9.79
N GLY A 153 8.10 -5.87 -9.23
CA GLY A 153 6.92 -6.44 -8.57
C GLY A 153 6.36 -5.55 -7.48
N MET A 154 7.21 -4.91 -6.68
CA MET A 154 6.80 -4.00 -5.59
C MET A 154 6.01 -2.76 -6.06
N PHE A 155 6.13 -2.36 -7.33
CA PHE A 155 5.33 -1.27 -7.90
C PHE A 155 3.88 -1.67 -8.22
N TYR A 156 3.61 -2.98 -8.26
CA TYR A 156 2.28 -3.52 -8.53
C TYR A 156 1.64 -4.05 -7.27
N ARG A 157 2.37 -4.84 -6.49
CA ARG A 157 1.90 -5.49 -5.27
C ARG A 157 3.01 -5.54 -4.24
N TYR A 158 2.67 -5.19 -3.00
CA TYR A 158 3.58 -5.30 -1.88
C TYR A 158 2.86 -5.94 -0.70
N GLU A 159 3.31 -7.13 -0.30
CA GLU A 159 2.80 -7.84 0.88
C GLU A 159 3.66 -7.49 2.10
N PHE A 160 3.01 -7.09 3.18
CA PHE A 160 3.67 -6.81 4.44
C PHE A 160 3.29 -7.87 5.50
N SER A 161 4.24 -8.19 6.38
CA SER A 161 4.18 -9.36 7.27
C SER A 161 3.06 -9.32 8.31
N HIS A 162 2.54 -8.13 8.64
CA HIS A 162 1.51 -7.98 9.68
C HIS A 162 0.07 -8.21 9.19
N ALA A 163 -0.13 -8.43 7.90
CA ALA A 163 -1.47 -8.64 7.34
C ALA A 163 -1.98 -10.09 7.47
N HIS A 164 -1.13 -11.00 7.95
CA HIS A 164 -1.45 -12.42 8.09
C HIS A 164 -1.71 -12.87 9.54
N ASN A 165 -1.79 -11.92 10.46
CA ASN A 165 -2.09 -12.20 11.87
C ASN A 165 -3.61 -12.02 12.12
N ASP A 166 -4.41 -12.84 11.45
CA ASP A 166 -5.83 -13.03 11.76
C ASP A 166 -6.01 -14.16 12.79
#